data_a3286a58a2bfca1bd878730a77550a5e
#
_entry.id   a3286a58a2bfca1bd878730a77550a5e
#
_cell.length_a   1.000
_cell.length_b   1.000
_cell.length_c   1.000
_cell.angle_alpha   90.00
_cell.angle_beta   90.00
_cell.angle_gamma   90.00
#
_symmetry.space_group_name_H-M   'P 1'
#
loop_
_entity.id
_entity.type
_entity.pdbx_description
1 polymer ?
#
loop_
_entity_poly.entity_id
_entity_poly.type
_entity_poly.pdbx_seq_one_letter_code
_entity_poly.pdbx_strand_id
1 'polypeptide(L)'
;DYFKVASKYLEHLVQGTESQNYSLIQNCIHSKASVHQLVIEVILPAIDHVNNLYDDGKIGTSELNLHKTTISKSLQIFNQIPILSDTKKNVVTIAADSKSSLISEAASATLHSDGWNVFHLGDMSSAINVLFDLDFQKLVGKIWKPKLGILIVIVFSKSAEGLVFFADSLNPIKDKSGKKMKLILCGKLPKKTKTQSDLISEKFDDVIQWSQTVFQNLK
;
A
#
# COMPACT_ATOMS: atom_id res chain seq x y z
N ASP A 1 6.81 7.25 22.29
CA ASP A 1 8.12 7.34 21.63
C ASP A 1 8.24 6.24 20.59
N TYR A 2 8.00 6.58 19.31
CA TYR A 2 8.00 5.63 18.18
C TYR A 2 9.37 4.97 17.95
N PHE A 3 10.47 5.65 18.26
CA PHE A 3 11.81 5.09 18.15
C PHE A 3 11.99 3.85 19.05
N LYS A 4 11.51 3.91 20.30
CA LYS A 4 11.55 2.76 21.21
C LYS A 4 10.65 1.62 20.73
N VAL A 5 9.50 1.95 20.16
CA VAL A 5 8.58 0.95 19.58
C VAL A 5 9.25 0.27 18.39
N ALA A 6 9.85 1.03 17.47
CA ALA A 6 10.57 0.51 16.31
C ALA A 6 11.73 -0.43 16.72
N SER A 7 12.54 -0.01 17.68
CA SER A 7 13.66 -0.83 18.19
C SER A 7 13.17 -2.16 18.74
N LYS A 8 12.12 -2.15 19.57
CA LYS A 8 11.53 -3.38 20.11
C LYS A 8 10.89 -4.25 19.05
N TYR A 9 10.21 -3.63 18.09
CA TYR A 9 9.58 -4.35 16.98
C TYR A 9 10.62 -5.12 16.16
N LEU A 10 11.73 -4.47 15.81
CA LEU A 10 12.84 -5.09 15.10
C LEU A 10 13.51 -6.20 15.91
N GLU A 11 13.74 -5.99 17.22
CA GLU A 11 14.29 -7.00 18.11
C GLU A 11 13.41 -8.26 18.10
N HIS A 12 12.10 -8.13 18.35
CA HIS A 12 11.16 -9.25 18.34
C HIS A 12 11.09 -9.93 16.97
N LEU A 13 11.16 -9.15 15.88
CA LEU A 13 11.13 -9.68 14.52
C LEU A 13 12.32 -10.59 14.25
N VAL A 14 13.54 -10.14 14.59
CA VAL A 14 14.78 -10.91 14.42
C VAL A 14 14.84 -12.14 15.33
N GLN A 15 14.29 -12.04 16.55
CA GLN A 15 14.22 -13.16 17.48
C GLN A 15 13.12 -14.18 17.14
N GLY A 16 12.27 -13.92 16.15
CA GLY A 16 11.15 -14.79 15.77
C GLY A 16 10.01 -14.84 16.79
N THR A 17 9.88 -13.81 17.62
CA THR A 17 8.85 -13.71 18.67
C THR A 17 7.60 -12.95 18.14
N GLU A 18 6.90 -13.55 17.17
CA GLU A 18 5.76 -12.93 16.50
C GLU A 18 4.67 -12.38 17.45
N SER A 19 4.32 -13.15 18.48
CA SER A 19 3.27 -12.77 19.44
C SER A 19 3.62 -11.48 20.18
N GLN A 20 4.89 -11.22 20.44
CA GLN A 20 5.35 -9.99 21.08
C GLN A 20 5.21 -8.79 20.15
N ASN A 21 5.45 -8.97 18.84
CA ASN A 21 5.20 -7.93 17.85
C ASN A 21 3.72 -7.55 17.79
N TYR A 22 2.83 -8.54 17.77
CA TYR A 22 1.37 -8.27 17.76
C TYR A 22 0.92 -7.55 19.01
N SER A 23 1.37 -8.00 20.18
CA SER A 23 1.06 -7.35 21.46
C SER A 23 1.59 -5.91 21.52
N LEU A 24 2.79 -5.67 20.97
CA LEU A 24 3.40 -4.33 20.92
C LEU A 24 2.52 -3.38 20.07
N ILE A 25 2.11 -3.81 18.87
CA ILE A 25 1.25 -3.02 18.00
C ILE A 25 -0.13 -2.78 18.64
N GLN A 26 -0.75 -3.81 19.21
CA GLN A 26 -2.03 -3.68 19.90
C GLN A 26 -1.97 -2.68 21.05
N ASN A 27 -0.90 -2.70 21.86
CA ASN A 27 -0.71 -1.76 22.95
C ASN A 27 -0.57 -0.31 22.45
N CYS A 28 0.12 -0.12 21.31
CA CYS A 28 0.21 1.19 20.68
C CYS A 28 -1.17 1.71 20.25
N ILE A 29 -2.01 0.86 19.67
CA ILE A 29 -3.37 1.22 19.23
C ILE A 29 -4.24 1.54 20.44
N HIS A 30 -4.21 0.72 21.50
CA HIS A 30 -4.94 1.01 22.75
C HIS A 30 -4.52 2.33 23.37
N SER A 31 -3.27 2.73 23.22
CA SER A 31 -2.73 4.02 23.65
C SER A 31 -3.04 5.16 22.67
N LYS A 32 -3.94 4.94 21.69
CA LYS A 32 -4.35 5.91 20.65
C LYS A 32 -3.21 6.44 19.79
N ALA A 33 -2.18 5.63 19.57
CA ALA A 33 -1.13 5.96 18.61
C ALA A 33 -1.71 6.08 17.19
N SER A 34 -1.18 7.02 16.41
CA SER A 34 -1.55 7.17 15.00
C SER A 34 -1.09 5.98 14.18
N VAL A 35 -2.00 5.34 13.44
CA VAL A 35 -1.66 4.27 12.49
C VAL A 35 -0.67 4.76 11.45
N HIS A 36 -0.87 5.97 10.90
CA HIS A 36 0.06 6.57 9.94
C HIS A 36 1.48 6.69 10.52
N GLN A 37 1.62 7.19 11.73
CA GLN A 37 2.92 7.29 12.41
C GLN A 37 3.54 5.90 12.69
N LEU A 38 2.74 4.93 13.14
CA LEU A 38 3.23 3.56 13.34
C LEU A 38 3.70 2.93 12.04
N VAL A 39 3.01 3.17 10.94
CA VAL A 39 3.44 2.68 9.63
C VAL A 39 4.77 3.32 9.22
N ILE A 40 4.89 4.65 9.29
CA ILE A 40 6.10 5.36 8.85
C ILE A 40 7.31 5.07 9.77
N GLU A 41 7.09 5.10 11.07
CA GLU A 41 8.20 5.06 12.04
C GLU A 41 8.58 3.62 12.46
N VAL A 42 7.69 2.65 12.28
CA VAL A 42 7.93 1.27 12.74
C VAL A 42 7.88 0.27 11.59
N ILE A 43 6.80 0.25 10.81
CA ILE A 43 6.56 -0.81 9.83
C ILE A 43 7.43 -0.64 8.58
N LEU A 44 7.49 0.56 7.98
CA LEU A 44 8.32 0.79 6.79
C LEU A 44 9.81 0.55 7.07
N PRO A 45 10.39 1.03 8.19
CA PRO A 45 11.77 0.68 8.55
C PRO A 45 11.98 -0.82 8.76
N ALA A 46 10.99 -1.54 9.28
CA ALA A 46 11.09 -3.00 9.44
C ALA A 46 11.10 -3.72 8.09
N ILE A 47 10.26 -3.28 7.13
CA ILE A 47 10.24 -3.80 5.76
C ILE A 47 11.60 -3.61 5.10
N ASP A 48 12.15 -2.41 5.19
CA ASP A 48 13.45 -2.08 4.60
C ASP A 48 14.58 -2.89 5.26
N HIS A 49 14.56 -3.01 6.60
CA HIS A 49 15.55 -3.80 7.33
C HIS A 49 15.57 -5.26 6.90
N VAL A 50 14.42 -5.91 6.81
CA VAL A 50 14.28 -7.31 6.39
C VAL A 50 14.74 -7.52 4.96
N ASN A 51 14.36 -6.61 4.04
CA ASN A 51 14.80 -6.66 2.66
C ASN A 51 16.33 -6.49 2.54
N ASN A 52 16.91 -5.57 3.29
CA ASN A 52 18.38 -5.37 3.32
C ASN A 52 19.12 -6.60 3.87
N LEU A 53 18.62 -7.25 4.92
CA LEU A 53 19.19 -8.49 5.44
C LEU A 53 19.20 -9.60 4.38
N TYR A 54 18.14 -9.70 3.60
CA TYR A 54 18.02 -10.67 2.51
C TYR A 54 18.95 -10.34 1.34
N ASP A 55 18.97 -9.08 0.90
CA ASP A 55 19.82 -8.63 -0.21
C ASP A 55 21.31 -8.74 0.15
N ASP A 56 21.67 -8.56 1.42
CA ASP A 56 23.03 -8.79 1.97
C ASP A 56 23.38 -10.29 2.17
N GLY A 57 22.45 -11.21 1.92
CA GLY A 57 22.63 -12.64 2.14
C GLY A 57 22.72 -13.06 3.62
N LYS A 58 22.27 -12.20 4.55
CA LYS A 58 22.30 -12.48 6.00
C LYS A 58 21.16 -13.40 6.44
N ILE A 59 20.04 -13.39 5.69
CA ILE A 59 18.90 -14.28 5.90
C ILE A 59 18.54 -14.98 4.59
N GLY A 60 17.97 -16.17 4.69
CA GLY A 60 17.48 -16.94 3.55
C GLY A 60 16.02 -16.64 3.22
N THR A 61 15.52 -17.22 2.12
CA THR A 61 14.14 -17.02 1.64
C THR A 61 13.08 -17.43 2.66
N SER A 62 13.30 -18.52 3.40
CA SER A 62 12.34 -18.99 4.41
C SER A 62 12.21 -17.99 5.56
N GLU A 63 13.32 -17.44 6.02
CA GLU A 63 13.36 -16.44 7.09
C GLU A 63 12.76 -15.10 6.62
N LEU A 64 13.09 -14.68 5.40
CA LEU A 64 12.46 -13.52 4.76
C LEU A 64 10.93 -13.65 4.74
N ASN A 65 10.41 -14.81 4.33
CA ASN A 65 8.97 -15.04 4.26
C ASN A 65 8.33 -15.06 5.66
N LEU A 66 9.01 -15.60 6.67
CA LEU A 66 8.54 -15.55 8.05
C LEU A 66 8.40 -14.10 8.53
N HIS A 67 9.43 -13.29 8.33
CA HIS A 67 9.38 -11.87 8.71
C HIS A 67 8.31 -11.09 7.95
N LYS A 68 8.17 -11.32 6.64
CA LYS A 68 7.11 -10.71 5.83
C LYS A 68 5.72 -11.07 6.34
N THR A 69 5.51 -12.33 6.72
CA THR A 69 4.24 -12.80 7.29
C THR A 69 3.95 -12.11 8.63
N THR A 70 4.95 -11.96 9.48
CA THR A 70 4.80 -11.26 10.78
C THR A 70 4.43 -9.78 10.57
N ILE A 71 5.09 -9.10 9.63
CA ILE A 71 4.78 -7.71 9.30
C ILE A 71 3.37 -7.59 8.73
N SER A 72 2.98 -8.46 7.79
CA SER A 72 1.62 -8.48 7.21
C SER A 72 0.55 -8.66 8.28
N LYS A 73 0.73 -9.62 9.19
CA LYS A 73 -0.21 -9.82 10.30
C LYS A 73 -0.27 -8.61 11.24
N SER A 74 0.84 -7.91 11.47
CA SER A 74 0.86 -6.65 12.22
C SER A 74 0.02 -5.56 11.53
N LEU A 75 0.12 -5.46 10.20
CA LEU A 75 -0.70 -4.54 9.40
C LEU A 75 -2.20 -4.89 9.45
N GLN A 76 -2.53 -6.17 9.48
CA GLN A 76 -3.92 -6.63 9.61
C GLN A 76 -4.57 -6.21 10.93
N ILE A 77 -3.79 -6.02 12.01
CA ILE A 77 -4.31 -5.49 13.27
C ILE A 77 -4.88 -4.08 13.07
N PHE A 78 -4.24 -3.24 12.26
CA PHE A 78 -4.76 -1.91 11.94
C PHE A 78 -6.11 -1.96 11.21
N ASN A 79 -6.30 -2.95 10.32
CA ASN A 79 -7.55 -3.12 9.59
C ASN A 79 -8.73 -3.59 10.48
N GLN A 80 -8.44 -4.10 11.68
CA GLN A 80 -9.46 -4.51 12.65
C GLN A 80 -10.00 -3.32 13.48
N ILE A 81 -9.37 -2.15 13.40
CA ILE A 81 -9.86 -0.96 14.07
C ILE A 81 -11.18 -0.55 13.42
N PRO A 82 -12.29 -0.50 14.18
CA PRO A 82 -13.58 -0.11 13.62
C PRO A 82 -13.55 1.37 13.25
N ILE A 83 -13.60 1.66 11.96
CA ILE A 83 -13.61 3.02 11.41
C ILE A 83 -14.83 3.18 10.53
N LEU A 84 -15.51 4.31 10.69
CA LEU A 84 -16.59 4.69 9.79
C LEU A 84 -15.97 5.17 8.48
N SER A 85 -16.00 4.32 7.45
CA SER A 85 -15.50 4.69 6.12
C SER A 85 -16.44 5.69 5.43
N ASP A 86 -15.85 6.70 4.81
CA ASP A 86 -16.58 7.63 3.94
C ASP A 86 -16.79 6.97 2.56
N THR A 87 -18.03 6.68 2.22
CA THR A 87 -18.39 6.04 0.94
C THR A 87 -17.99 6.84 -0.29
N LYS A 88 -17.59 8.11 -0.12
CA LYS A 88 -17.08 8.97 -1.19
C LYS A 88 -15.58 8.87 -1.40
N LYS A 89 -14.87 8.22 -0.48
CA LYS A 89 -13.42 7.98 -0.51
C LYS A 89 -13.16 6.53 -0.86
N ASN A 90 -12.85 6.22 -2.10
CA ASN A 90 -12.58 4.85 -2.53
C ASN A 90 -11.15 4.73 -3.04
N VAL A 91 -10.45 3.67 -2.67
CA VAL A 91 -9.10 3.41 -3.11
C VAL A 91 -8.88 1.94 -3.42
N VAL A 92 -8.21 1.68 -4.53
CA VAL A 92 -7.68 0.36 -4.89
C VAL A 92 -6.17 0.41 -4.75
N THR A 93 -5.57 -0.54 -4.04
CA THR A 93 -4.13 -0.67 -3.92
C THR A 93 -3.65 -1.94 -4.61
N ILE A 94 -2.58 -1.81 -5.40
CA ILE A 94 -2.00 -2.87 -6.22
C ILE A 94 -0.50 -2.92 -5.96
N ALA A 95 0.05 -4.12 -5.77
CA ALA A 95 1.47 -4.37 -5.89
C ALA A 95 1.75 -5.01 -7.26
N ALA A 96 2.58 -4.37 -8.08
CA ALA A 96 2.94 -4.89 -9.40
C ALA A 96 4.03 -5.98 -9.33
N ASP A 97 4.64 -6.15 -8.17
CA ASP A 97 5.63 -7.18 -7.88
C ASP A 97 5.57 -7.61 -6.41
N SER A 98 6.11 -8.79 -6.11
CA SER A 98 6.09 -9.37 -4.76
C SER A 98 6.88 -8.54 -3.73
N LYS A 99 7.90 -7.79 -4.15
CA LYS A 99 8.70 -6.92 -3.29
C LYS A 99 7.90 -5.71 -2.81
N SER A 100 6.88 -5.30 -3.55
CA SER A 100 6.02 -4.16 -3.24
C SER A 100 4.74 -4.54 -2.47
N SER A 101 4.54 -5.82 -2.18
CA SER A 101 3.32 -6.34 -1.54
C SER A 101 3.10 -5.72 -0.16
N LEU A 102 4.12 -5.71 0.71
CA LEU A 102 3.99 -5.14 2.07
C LEU A 102 3.79 -3.63 2.08
N ILE A 103 4.44 -2.89 1.17
CA ILE A 103 4.24 -1.42 1.07
C ILE A 103 2.82 -1.12 0.62
N SER A 104 2.28 -1.90 -0.32
CA SER A 104 0.89 -1.79 -0.76
C SER A 104 -0.10 -2.08 0.38
N GLU A 105 0.18 -3.10 1.20
CA GLU A 105 -0.62 -3.44 2.38
C GLU A 105 -0.53 -2.34 3.46
N ALA A 106 0.66 -1.77 3.68
CA ALA A 106 0.87 -0.65 4.59
C ALA A 106 0.07 0.60 4.18
N ALA A 107 0.02 0.91 2.88
CA ALA A 107 -0.80 1.98 2.35
C ALA A 107 -2.30 1.72 2.57
N SER A 108 -2.73 0.48 2.36
CA SER A 108 -4.10 0.05 2.61
C SER A 108 -4.50 0.26 4.07
N ALA A 109 -3.66 -0.16 5.01
CA ALA A 109 -3.90 -0.01 6.44
C ALA A 109 -3.96 1.48 6.86
N THR A 110 -3.06 2.30 6.33
CA THR A 110 -3.04 3.75 6.60
C THR A 110 -4.30 4.43 6.07
N LEU A 111 -4.65 4.19 4.82
CA LEU A 111 -5.83 4.80 4.20
C LEU A 111 -7.13 4.31 4.84
N HIS A 112 -7.20 3.03 5.25
CA HIS A 112 -8.31 2.51 6.04
C HIS A 112 -8.47 3.31 7.35
N SER A 113 -7.37 3.55 8.08
CA SER A 113 -7.40 4.33 9.32
C SER A 113 -7.85 5.79 9.12
N ASP A 114 -7.67 6.32 7.90
CA ASP A 114 -8.11 7.67 7.50
C ASP A 114 -9.54 7.69 6.93
N GLY A 115 -10.28 6.60 7.06
CA GLY A 115 -11.69 6.49 6.66
C GLY A 115 -11.92 6.23 5.18
N TRP A 116 -10.91 5.75 4.44
CA TRP A 116 -11.09 5.32 3.05
C TRP A 116 -11.76 3.94 2.99
N ASN A 117 -12.60 3.76 1.98
CA ASN A 117 -13.08 2.44 1.57
C ASN A 117 -12.00 1.79 0.70
N VAL A 118 -11.28 0.82 1.26
CA VAL A 118 -10.07 0.25 0.67
C VAL A 118 -10.33 -1.11 0.05
N PHE A 119 -9.91 -1.27 -1.20
CA PHE A 119 -9.89 -2.53 -1.95
C PHE A 119 -8.43 -2.91 -2.21
N HIS A 120 -7.87 -3.76 -1.35
CA HIS A 120 -6.50 -4.21 -1.46
C HIS A 120 -6.41 -5.45 -2.35
N LEU A 121 -5.77 -5.35 -3.52
CA LEU A 121 -5.62 -6.46 -4.45
C LEU A 121 -4.35 -7.30 -4.19
N GLY A 122 -3.41 -6.77 -3.43
CA GLY A 122 -2.16 -7.46 -3.15
C GLY A 122 -1.22 -7.57 -4.35
N ASP A 123 -0.47 -8.66 -4.41
CA ASP A 123 0.47 -8.94 -5.50
C ASP A 123 -0.26 -9.36 -6.78
N MET A 124 -0.21 -8.50 -7.77
CA MET A 124 -0.81 -8.69 -9.10
C MET A 124 0.24 -8.96 -10.17
N SER A 125 1.46 -9.39 -9.82
CA SER A 125 2.55 -9.66 -10.78
C SER A 125 2.18 -10.72 -11.82
N SER A 126 1.34 -11.70 -11.47
CA SER A 126 0.83 -12.70 -12.40
C SER A 126 -0.15 -12.14 -13.44
N ALA A 127 -0.74 -10.97 -13.21
CA ALA A 127 -1.69 -10.33 -14.13
C ALA A 127 -1.01 -9.66 -15.33
N ILE A 128 0.31 -9.47 -15.30
CA ILE A 128 1.09 -8.79 -16.37
C ILE A 128 0.94 -9.47 -17.74
N ASN A 129 0.63 -10.75 -17.77
CA ASN A 129 0.50 -11.53 -19.02
C ASN A 129 -0.96 -11.88 -19.36
N VAL A 130 -1.94 -11.26 -18.72
CA VAL A 130 -3.37 -11.56 -18.88
C VAL A 130 -4.10 -10.30 -19.35
N LEU A 131 -5.34 -10.45 -19.83
CA LEU A 131 -6.24 -9.33 -20.17
C LEU A 131 -6.69 -8.56 -18.90
N PHE A 132 -5.70 -8.02 -18.19
CA PHE A 132 -5.86 -7.34 -16.91
C PHE A 132 -6.83 -6.15 -17.02
N ASP A 133 -6.76 -5.39 -18.10
CA ASP A 133 -7.60 -4.22 -18.35
C ASP A 133 -9.09 -4.56 -18.35
N LEU A 134 -9.49 -5.64 -19.00
CA LEU A 134 -10.89 -6.10 -19.04
C LEU A 134 -11.35 -6.62 -17.67
N ASP A 135 -10.51 -7.38 -17.00
CA ASP A 135 -10.81 -7.90 -15.65
C ASP A 135 -10.94 -6.77 -14.64
N PHE A 136 -10.00 -5.85 -14.65
CA PHE A 136 -10.01 -4.69 -13.77
C PHE A 136 -11.19 -3.76 -14.06
N GLN A 137 -11.57 -3.56 -15.32
CA GLN A 137 -12.76 -2.78 -15.67
C GLN A 137 -14.03 -3.39 -15.09
N LYS A 138 -14.16 -4.73 -15.10
CA LYS A 138 -15.28 -5.43 -14.47
C LYS A 138 -15.28 -5.23 -12.95
N LEU A 139 -14.11 -5.35 -12.31
CA LEU A 139 -13.97 -5.10 -10.88
C LEU A 139 -14.40 -3.68 -10.52
N VAL A 140 -13.85 -2.68 -11.21
CA VAL A 140 -14.20 -1.26 -10.99
C VAL A 140 -15.70 -1.05 -11.12
N GLY A 141 -16.34 -1.62 -12.14
CA GLY A 141 -17.79 -1.53 -12.34
C GLY A 141 -18.63 -2.13 -11.20
N LYS A 142 -18.07 -3.09 -10.46
CA LYS A 142 -18.73 -3.69 -9.28
C LYS A 142 -18.57 -2.85 -8.02
N ILE A 143 -17.36 -2.34 -7.77
CA ILE A 143 -17.02 -1.71 -6.49
C ILE A 143 -17.28 -0.20 -6.47
N TRP A 144 -17.28 0.45 -7.64
CA TRP A 144 -17.38 1.89 -7.72
C TRP A 144 -18.11 2.39 -8.95
N LYS A 145 -18.77 3.55 -8.79
CA LYS A 145 -19.39 4.35 -9.89
C LYS A 145 -19.07 5.82 -9.64
N PRO A 146 -18.94 6.67 -10.68
CA PRO A 146 -18.60 8.09 -10.52
C PRO A 146 -19.51 8.88 -9.58
N LYS A 147 -20.77 8.45 -9.41
CA LYS A 147 -21.72 9.03 -8.44
C LYS A 147 -21.36 8.74 -6.98
N LEU A 148 -20.54 7.72 -6.73
CA LEU A 148 -20.11 7.32 -5.39
C LEU A 148 -18.86 8.05 -4.89
N GLY A 149 -18.46 9.15 -5.52
CA GLY A 149 -17.33 9.95 -5.12
C GLY A 149 -16.07 9.68 -5.95
N ILE A 150 -14.89 9.79 -5.34
CA ILE A 150 -13.60 9.57 -6.00
C ILE A 150 -13.16 8.12 -5.89
N LEU A 151 -12.46 7.64 -6.92
CA LEU A 151 -11.68 6.42 -6.88
C LEU A 151 -10.21 6.75 -7.14
N ILE A 152 -9.32 6.38 -6.24
CA ILE A 152 -7.88 6.43 -6.45
C ILE A 152 -7.38 5.00 -6.67
N VAL A 153 -6.60 4.77 -7.70
CA VAL A 153 -5.85 3.52 -7.91
C VAL A 153 -4.39 3.80 -7.66
N ILE A 154 -3.79 3.08 -6.73
CA ILE A 154 -2.38 3.23 -6.37
C ILE A 154 -1.64 1.95 -6.73
N VAL A 155 -0.63 2.08 -7.57
CA VAL A 155 0.24 0.97 -7.99
C VAL A 155 1.62 1.14 -7.38
N PHE A 156 2.05 0.15 -6.61
CA PHE A 156 3.39 0.07 -6.02
C PHE A 156 4.25 -0.90 -6.82
N SER A 157 5.45 -0.49 -7.21
CA SER A 157 6.39 -1.37 -7.89
C SER A 157 7.84 -0.97 -7.63
N LYS A 158 8.71 -1.97 -7.51
CA LYS A 158 10.18 -1.79 -7.58
C LYS A 158 10.68 -1.80 -9.02
N SER A 159 9.85 -2.23 -9.98
CA SER A 159 10.14 -2.32 -11.41
C SER A 159 9.45 -1.19 -12.17
N ALA A 160 10.21 -0.48 -13.00
CA ALA A 160 9.65 0.52 -13.92
C ALA A 160 8.67 -0.10 -14.93
N GLU A 161 8.96 -1.33 -15.39
CA GLU A 161 8.12 -2.07 -16.34
C GLU A 161 6.75 -2.39 -15.73
N GLY A 162 6.70 -2.79 -14.45
CA GLY A 162 5.46 -3.00 -13.72
C GLY A 162 4.61 -1.74 -13.63
N LEU A 163 5.22 -0.60 -13.31
CA LEU A 163 4.52 0.70 -13.27
C LEU A 163 3.95 1.09 -14.64
N VAL A 164 4.74 0.92 -15.70
CA VAL A 164 4.31 1.23 -17.07
C VAL A 164 3.16 0.33 -17.50
N PHE A 165 3.29 -0.99 -17.28
CA PHE A 165 2.24 -1.95 -17.63
C PHE A 165 0.90 -1.59 -16.99
N PHE A 166 0.88 -1.35 -15.68
CA PHE A 166 -0.35 -1.00 -14.98
C PHE A 166 -0.89 0.37 -15.38
N ALA A 167 -0.02 1.35 -15.63
CA ALA A 167 -0.44 2.65 -16.12
C ALA A 167 -1.11 2.56 -17.50
N ASP A 168 -0.51 1.83 -18.43
CA ASP A 168 -1.06 1.65 -19.78
C ASP A 168 -2.39 0.89 -19.75
N SER A 169 -2.52 -0.10 -18.87
CA SER A 169 -3.77 -0.85 -18.68
C SER A 169 -4.88 -0.03 -18.00
N LEU A 170 -4.53 0.87 -17.08
CA LEU A 170 -5.48 1.61 -16.25
C LEU A 170 -5.92 2.96 -16.87
N ASN A 171 -5.06 3.61 -17.68
CA ASN A 171 -5.40 4.90 -18.27
C ASN A 171 -6.65 4.85 -19.16
N PRO A 172 -6.89 3.85 -20.02
CA PRO A 172 -8.12 3.77 -20.79
C PRO A 172 -9.39 3.69 -19.92
N ILE A 173 -9.30 3.04 -18.77
CA ILE A 173 -10.39 2.93 -17.79
C ILE A 173 -10.61 4.28 -17.10
N LYS A 174 -9.51 4.94 -16.72
CA LYS A 174 -9.55 6.29 -16.14
C LYS A 174 -10.18 7.30 -17.09
N ASP A 175 -9.81 7.29 -18.36
CA ASP A 175 -10.35 8.21 -19.37
C ASP A 175 -11.86 8.06 -19.54
N LYS A 176 -12.36 6.82 -19.52
CA LYS A 176 -13.81 6.52 -19.55
C LYS A 176 -14.51 6.93 -18.25
N SER A 177 -13.83 6.90 -17.13
CA SER A 177 -14.38 7.20 -15.79
C SER A 177 -14.37 8.70 -15.45
N GLY A 178 -13.72 9.51 -16.27
CA GLY A 178 -13.61 10.95 -16.11
C GLY A 178 -12.73 11.38 -14.92
N LYS A 179 -12.85 12.65 -14.53
CA LYS A 179 -11.97 13.29 -13.52
C LYS A 179 -12.03 12.67 -12.12
N LYS A 180 -13.03 11.84 -11.83
CA LYS A 180 -13.21 11.22 -10.50
C LYS A 180 -12.38 9.97 -10.27
N MET A 181 -11.77 9.40 -11.31
CA MET A 181 -10.78 8.35 -11.16
C MET A 181 -9.37 8.94 -11.26
N LYS A 182 -8.51 8.60 -10.30
CA LYS A 182 -7.12 9.06 -10.22
C LYS A 182 -6.19 7.86 -10.22
N LEU A 183 -5.01 8.04 -10.82
CA LEU A 183 -3.96 7.04 -10.88
C LEU A 183 -2.68 7.56 -10.24
N ILE A 184 -2.18 6.83 -9.26
CA ILE A 184 -0.90 7.08 -8.59
C ILE A 184 0.05 5.92 -8.87
N LEU A 185 1.28 6.26 -9.25
CA LEU A 185 2.36 5.30 -9.41
C LEU A 185 3.40 5.54 -8.32
N CYS A 186 3.61 4.56 -7.45
CA CYS A 186 4.61 4.62 -6.39
C CYS A 186 5.81 3.73 -6.72
N GLY A 187 6.89 4.36 -7.12
CA GLY A 187 8.13 3.71 -7.51
C GLY A 187 8.96 4.57 -8.44
N LYS A 188 10.09 4.03 -8.87
CA LYS A 188 11.05 4.74 -9.71
C LYS A 188 10.75 4.55 -11.19
N LEU A 189 10.53 5.66 -11.89
CA LEU A 189 10.44 5.70 -13.35
C LEU A 189 11.62 6.44 -13.95
N PRO A 190 12.22 5.92 -15.04
CA PRO A 190 13.24 6.66 -15.78
C PRO A 190 12.70 7.97 -16.34
N LYS A 191 13.48 9.04 -16.28
CA LYS A 191 13.07 10.41 -16.74
C LYS A 191 12.53 10.48 -18.17
N LYS A 192 12.89 9.51 -19.03
CA LYS A 192 12.45 9.44 -20.43
C LYS A 192 11.15 8.66 -20.63
N THR A 193 10.62 8.02 -19.58
CA THR A 193 9.41 7.20 -19.68
C THR A 193 8.18 8.12 -19.73
N LYS A 194 7.46 8.08 -20.85
CA LYS A 194 6.20 8.79 -21.01
C LYS A 194 5.08 7.93 -20.45
N THR A 195 4.69 8.18 -19.22
CA THR A 195 3.60 7.48 -18.57
C THR A 195 2.61 8.49 -18.01
N GLN A 196 1.33 8.32 -18.32
CA GLN A 196 0.29 9.20 -17.79
C GLN A 196 -0.15 8.73 -16.41
N SER A 197 -0.10 9.62 -15.43
CA SER A 197 -0.63 9.42 -14.09
C SER A 197 -0.88 10.77 -13.43
N ASP A 198 -1.68 10.78 -12.36
CA ASP A 198 -1.94 12.00 -11.60
C ASP A 198 -0.80 12.33 -10.63
N LEU A 199 -0.10 11.29 -10.13
CA LEU A 199 1.09 11.41 -9.31
C LEU A 199 2.07 10.27 -9.62
N ILE A 200 3.36 10.59 -9.63
CA ILE A 200 4.47 9.63 -9.58
C ILE A 200 5.36 10.03 -8.42
N SER A 201 5.59 9.14 -7.47
CA SER A 201 6.51 9.36 -6.36
C SER A 201 7.17 8.06 -5.92
N GLU A 202 8.42 8.15 -5.47
CA GLU A 202 9.12 7.04 -4.81
C GLU A 202 8.82 6.98 -3.30
N LYS A 203 8.19 8.04 -2.76
CA LYS A 203 7.97 8.20 -1.33
C LYS A 203 6.54 7.79 -0.95
N PHE A 204 6.44 6.88 0.01
CA PHE A 204 5.17 6.44 0.58
C PHE A 204 4.33 7.60 1.11
N ASP A 205 4.95 8.52 1.86
CA ASP A 205 4.25 9.62 2.50
C ASP A 205 3.62 10.59 1.48
N ASP A 206 4.33 10.87 0.37
CA ASP A 206 3.79 11.69 -0.72
C ASP A 206 2.49 11.11 -1.29
N VAL A 207 2.43 9.78 -1.44
CA VAL A 207 1.25 9.06 -1.95
C VAL A 207 0.07 9.22 -0.99
N ILE A 208 0.29 9.03 0.30
CA ILE A 208 -0.75 9.16 1.31
C ILE A 208 -1.26 10.61 1.40
N GLN A 209 -0.36 11.58 1.51
CA GLN A 209 -0.71 13.00 1.62
C GLN A 209 -1.44 13.50 0.37
N TRP A 210 -0.99 13.11 -0.81
CA TRP A 210 -1.65 13.49 -2.06
C TRP A 210 -3.08 12.94 -2.14
N SER A 211 -3.28 11.68 -1.73
CA SER A 211 -4.61 11.07 -1.69
C SER A 211 -5.58 11.84 -0.80
N GLN A 212 -5.13 12.28 0.37
CA GLN A 212 -5.92 13.10 1.29
C GLN A 212 -6.25 14.47 0.69
N THR A 213 -5.27 15.13 0.08
CA THR A 213 -5.40 16.47 -0.50
C THR A 213 -6.37 16.47 -1.69
N VAL A 214 -6.28 15.48 -2.58
CA VAL A 214 -7.12 15.43 -3.78
C VAL A 214 -8.60 15.26 -3.44
N PHE A 215 -8.89 14.52 -2.36
CA PHE A 215 -10.26 14.36 -1.90
C PHE A 215 -10.83 15.67 -1.35
N GLN A 216 -10.03 16.47 -0.64
CA GLN A 216 -10.45 17.77 -0.11
C GLN A 216 -10.77 18.76 -1.23
N ASN A 217 -10.00 18.73 -2.32
CA ASN A 217 -10.17 19.65 -3.47
C ASN A 217 -11.35 19.30 -4.39
N LEU A 218 -11.97 18.13 -4.21
CA LEU A 218 -13.12 17.69 -5.01
C LEU A 218 -14.47 17.83 -4.30
N LYS A 219 -14.45 18.33 -3.06
CA LYS A 219 -15.64 18.76 -2.32
C LYS A 219 -16.08 20.15 -2.74
#